data_78a53f895a45720dc715497b9421ed4b
#
_entry.id   78a53f895a45720dc715497b9421ed4b
#
_cell.length_a   1.000
_cell.length_b   1.000
_cell.length_c   1.000
_cell.angle_alpha   90.00
_cell.angle_beta   90.00
_cell.angle_gamma   90.00
#
_symmetry.space_group_name_H-M   'P 1'
#
loop_
_entity.id
_entity.type
_entity.pdbx_description
1 polymer ?
#
loop_
_entity_poly.entity_id
_entity_poly.type
_entity_poly.pdbx_seq_one_letter_code
_entity_poly.pdbx_strand_id
1 'polypeptide(L)'
;MANWSQGARWHRSVSDSVSWGGAAITSLRRKLAALLSALSDNAQAALAHNFDGGYHPGTIDEPRQRGDGGLQVRNLSVGYGDRLALEGVTGDFAPSSMTAIVGPNGAGKSTLLKALAGIVKPTAGEVSCAALARHRLAYLPQQSELDRGFPITVAELVALGDWRNFGSVRKPSPHLATRVHEAVATVGLEAFIDRQIAELSVGQFQRALFARLLLQDADVILLDEPFAAVDESTTDELLTLLQGWRENGQTIVAVLHDLDRVRLHFPSTLLLARSPIAWGDTSLSISADNLARARVMPGLPEGGRFGRAA
;
A
#
# COMPACT_ATOMS: atom_id res chain seq x y z
N MET A 1 -19.09 -3.53 20.41
CA MET A 1 -18.39 -2.31 20.84
C MET A 1 -17.18 -2.72 21.67
N ALA A 2 -16.07 -2.93 21.03
CA ALA A 2 -14.80 -3.28 21.69
C ALA A 2 -14.05 -1.98 22.00
N ASN A 3 -13.78 -1.77 23.26
CA ASN A 3 -13.26 -0.56 23.85
C ASN A 3 -11.74 -0.47 23.65
N TRP A 4 -11.26 0.36 22.74
CA TRP A 4 -9.86 0.57 22.38
C TRP A 4 -9.07 1.45 23.34
N SER A 5 -9.63 1.78 24.54
CA SER A 5 -9.01 2.67 25.53
C SER A 5 -8.15 1.95 26.57
N GLN A 6 -7.78 0.67 26.40
CA GLN A 6 -6.90 -0.05 27.34
C GLN A 6 -5.53 -0.41 26.73
N GLY A 7 -4.82 0.57 26.25
CA GLY A 7 -3.41 0.46 25.90
C GLY A 7 -2.46 0.46 27.11
N ALA A 8 -2.61 -0.44 28.07
CA ALA A 8 -1.62 -0.61 29.12
C ALA A 8 -1.92 -1.82 29.99
N ARG A 9 -1.71 -3.06 29.49
CA ARG A 9 -1.47 -4.22 30.39
C ARG A 9 -1.08 -5.51 29.66
N TRP A 10 -0.12 -5.48 28.73
CA TRP A 10 0.48 -6.71 28.18
C TRP A 10 2.02 -6.72 28.31
N HIS A 11 2.52 -6.28 29.47
CA HIS A 11 3.90 -6.49 29.85
C HIS A 11 3.95 -7.65 30.85
N ARG A 12 4.00 -8.89 30.37
CA ARG A 12 4.72 -10.01 30.99
C ARG A 12 4.49 -11.30 30.21
N SER A 13 5.60 -11.91 29.81
CA SER A 13 5.78 -13.27 29.24
C SER A 13 5.78 -13.43 27.71
N VAL A 14 6.61 -12.67 26.98
CA VAL A 14 7.16 -13.13 25.69
C VAL A 14 8.65 -12.78 25.68
N SER A 15 9.44 -13.47 26.46
CA SER A 15 10.89 -13.25 26.52
C SER A 15 11.73 -14.40 26.00
N ASP A 16 11.19 -15.38 25.33
CA ASP A 16 12.02 -16.47 24.78
C ASP A 16 11.39 -16.97 23.48
N SER A 17 11.95 -16.60 22.32
CA SER A 17 12.24 -17.51 21.21
C SER A 17 12.43 -16.93 19.81
N VAL A 18 12.48 -15.64 19.54
CA VAL A 18 12.94 -15.19 18.22
C VAL A 18 14.06 -14.17 18.39
N SER A 19 15.25 -14.63 18.68
CA SER A 19 16.45 -13.82 18.44
C SER A 19 16.77 -13.89 16.96
N TRP A 20 16.56 -12.80 16.23
CA TRP A 20 17.11 -12.65 14.89
C TRP A 20 18.63 -12.62 14.97
N GLY A 21 19.25 -13.81 15.16
CA GLY A 21 20.70 -13.97 15.13
C GLY A 21 21.26 -13.53 13.77
N GLY A 22 22.51 -13.09 13.74
CA GLY A 22 23.16 -12.62 12.50
C GLY A 22 23.01 -13.56 11.31
N ALA A 23 22.80 -14.87 11.55
CA ALA A 23 22.55 -15.88 10.51
C ALA A 23 21.18 -15.70 9.82
N ALA A 24 20.11 -15.41 10.55
CA ALA A 24 18.77 -15.23 9.99
C ALA A 24 18.71 -13.97 9.12
N ILE A 25 19.36 -12.89 9.58
CA ILE A 25 19.46 -11.64 8.82
C ILE A 25 20.31 -11.79 7.56
N THR A 26 21.40 -12.54 7.64
CA THR A 26 22.26 -12.85 6.49
C THR A 26 21.49 -13.69 5.47
N SER A 27 20.68 -14.66 5.94
CA SER A 27 19.80 -15.46 5.10
C SER A 27 18.76 -14.60 4.41
N LEU A 28 18.06 -13.72 5.15
CA LEU A 28 17.07 -12.78 4.59
C LEU A 28 17.69 -11.87 3.53
N ARG A 29 18.88 -11.29 3.80
CA ARG A 29 19.61 -10.46 2.83
C ARG A 29 19.98 -11.21 1.56
N ARG A 30 20.43 -12.48 1.68
CA ARG A 30 20.76 -13.31 0.53
C ARG A 30 19.52 -13.64 -0.29
N LYS A 31 18.42 -13.98 0.37
CA LYS A 31 17.13 -14.21 -0.27
C LYS A 31 16.63 -12.97 -1.00
N LEU A 32 16.77 -11.79 -0.37
CA LEU A 32 16.39 -10.51 -0.98
C LEU A 32 17.27 -10.12 -2.18
N ALA A 33 18.57 -10.30 -2.08
CA ALA A 33 19.46 -10.07 -3.22
C ALA A 33 19.09 -10.97 -4.41
N ALA A 34 18.73 -12.23 -4.15
CA ALA A 34 18.24 -13.15 -5.16
C ALA A 34 16.88 -12.70 -5.75
N LEU A 35 15.97 -12.20 -4.90
CA LEU A 35 14.69 -11.64 -5.35
C LEU A 35 14.87 -10.43 -6.23
N LEU A 36 15.70 -9.48 -5.82
CA LEU A 36 16.00 -8.27 -6.59
C LEU A 36 16.60 -8.60 -7.95
N SER A 37 17.45 -9.64 -8.03
CA SER A 37 18.04 -10.08 -9.30
C SER A 37 17.07 -10.84 -10.21
N ALA A 38 16.00 -11.42 -9.66
CA ALA A 38 15.00 -12.18 -10.40
C ALA A 38 13.79 -11.34 -10.87
N LEU A 39 13.67 -10.11 -10.39
CA LEU A 39 12.58 -9.21 -10.75
C LEU A 39 12.85 -8.55 -12.11
N SER A 40 11.77 -8.30 -12.87
CA SER A 40 11.86 -7.50 -14.09
C SER A 40 12.35 -6.07 -13.78
N ASP A 41 12.98 -5.41 -14.76
CA ASP A 41 13.55 -4.06 -14.61
C ASP A 41 12.57 -3.04 -13.99
N ASN A 42 11.27 -3.14 -14.29
CA ASN A 42 10.23 -2.30 -13.70
C ASN A 42 9.97 -2.59 -12.22
N ALA A 43 10.03 -3.86 -11.82
CA ALA A 43 9.86 -4.25 -10.42
C ALA A 43 11.13 -3.98 -9.61
N GLN A 44 12.30 -4.09 -10.23
CA GLN A 44 13.59 -3.66 -9.64
C GLN A 44 13.59 -2.14 -9.41
N ALA A 45 13.14 -1.34 -10.37
CA ALA A 45 13.02 0.11 -10.23
C ALA A 45 12.05 0.50 -9.12
N ALA A 46 10.90 -0.19 -9.00
CA ALA A 46 9.91 0.02 -7.95
C ALA A 46 10.46 -0.27 -6.54
N LEU A 47 11.26 -1.32 -6.42
CA LEU A 47 11.91 -1.68 -5.16
C LEU A 47 13.16 -0.82 -4.92
N ALA A 48 13.98 -0.57 -5.93
CA ALA A 48 15.19 0.24 -5.82
C ALA A 48 14.86 1.69 -5.41
N HIS A 49 13.78 2.29 -5.92
CA HIS A 49 13.35 3.63 -5.50
C HIS A 49 12.97 3.67 -4.02
N ASN A 50 12.52 2.57 -3.45
CA ASN A 50 12.37 2.40 -2.02
C ASN A 50 13.69 2.07 -1.28
N PHE A 51 14.77 1.70 -1.99
CA PHE A 51 16.02 1.22 -1.43
C PHE A 51 17.22 2.18 -1.55
N ASP A 52 17.24 3.08 -2.56
CA ASP A 52 18.43 3.89 -2.91
C ASP A 52 18.46 5.31 -2.35
N GLY A 53 17.45 5.72 -1.60
CA GLY A 53 17.44 7.02 -0.93
C GLY A 53 18.50 7.08 0.16
N GLY A 54 19.56 7.84 -0.06
CA GLY A 54 20.60 8.15 0.94
C GLY A 54 19.96 8.67 2.23
N TYR A 55 19.87 7.80 3.24
CA TYR A 55 19.35 8.15 4.56
C TYR A 55 20.34 9.05 5.30
N HIS A 56 19.96 10.29 5.55
CA HIS A 56 20.53 11.09 6.62
C HIS A 56 19.79 10.74 7.93
N PRO A 57 20.50 10.32 8.98
CA PRO A 57 19.87 10.04 10.27
C PRO A 57 19.38 11.35 10.88
N GLY A 58 18.14 11.71 10.62
CA GLY A 58 17.38 12.64 11.45
C GLY A 58 17.11 11.95 12.78
N THR A 59 17.35 12.64 13.85
CA THR A 59 17.18 12.23 15.24
C THR A 59 15.78 11.62 15.46
N ILE A 60 15.75 10.46 16.11
CA ILE A 60 14.55 9.62 16.37
C ILE A 60 13.56 10.28 17.35
N ASP A 61 13.80 11.49 17.82
CA ASP A 61 13.13 12.12 18.99
C ASP A 61 12.37 13.44 18.72
N GLU A 62 12.09 13.81 17.48
CA GLU A 62 11.16 14.92 17.28
C GLU A 62 9.71 14.42 17.35
N PRO A 63 8.83 15.10 18.13
CA PRO A 63 7.41 14.76 18.18
C PRO A 63 6.84 14.86 16.76
N ARG A 64 6.35 13.73 16.28
CA ARG A 64 5.85 13.55 14.91
C ARG A 64 4.66 14.47 14.68
N GLN A 65 4.85 15.59 13.99
CA GLN A 65 3.75 16.31 13.37
C GLN A 65 3.22 15.44 12.21
N ARG A 66 2.30 14.52 12.52
CA ARG A 66 1.53 13.81 11.51
C ARG A 66 0.56 14.84 10.90
N GLY A 67 0.73 15.17 9.65
CA GLY A 67 -0.10 16.16 8.97
C GLY A 67 0.39 16.57 7.56
N ASP A 68 1.64 16.23 7.23
CA ASP A 68 2.22 16.55 5.92
C ASP A 68 1.96 15.48 4.84
N GLY A 69 1.05 14.55 5.08
CA GLY A 69 0.77 13.40 4.19
C GLY A 69 -0.11 13.73 2.98
N GLY A 70 -0.27 15.00 2.61
CA GLY A 70 -1.00 15.38 1.40
C GLY A 70 -0.22 15.07 0.12
N LEU A 71 -0.93 14.64 -0.93
CA LEU A 71 -0.36 14.53 -2.27
C LEU A 71 -1.06 15.52 -3.19
N GLN A 72 -0.26 16.24 -3.97
CA GLN A 72 -0.76 17.15 -5.00
C GLN A 72 -0.35 16.62 -6.38
N VAL A 73 -1.30 16.65 -7.30
CA VAL A 73 -1.11 16.20 -8.68
C VAL A 73 -1.45 17.37 -9.60
N ARG A 74 -0.56 17.73 -10.50
CA ARG A 74 -0.73 18.86 -11.42
C ARG A 74 -0.49 18.42 -12.86
N ASN A 75 -1.55 18.40 -13.65
CA ASN A 75 -1.57 18.06 -15.06
C ASN A 75 -0.81 16.77 -15.40
N LEU A 76 -0.95 15.76 -14.54
CA LEU A 76 -0.23 14.50 -14.63
C LEU A 76 -0.69 13.68 -15.82
N SER A 77 0.25 13.36 -16.71
CA SER A 77 0.04 12.44 -17.83
C SER A 77 1.12 11.35 -17.81
N VAL A 78 0.72 10.11 -18.13
CA VAL A 78 1.64 8.96 -18.19
C VAL A 78 1.34 8.17 -19.46
N GLY A 79 2.40 7.89 -20.22
CA GLY A 79 2.33 7.08 -21.44
C GLY A 79 3.29 5.89 -21.41
N TYR A 80 2.92 4.84 -22.15
CA TYR A 80 3.75 3.67 -22.44
C TYR A 80 3.87 3.52 -23.95
N GLY A 81 5.04 3.87 -24.51
CA GLY A 81 5.19 4.02 -25.96
C GLY A 81 4.20 5.05 -26.49
N ASP A 82 3.44 4.70 -27.53
CA ASP A 82 2.47 5.59 -28.17
C ASP A 82 1.10 5.64 -27.45
N ARG A 83 0.92 4.93 -26.34
CA ARG A 83 -0.34 4.88 -25.61
C ARG A 83 -0.31 5.71 -24.35
N LEU A 84 -1.20 6.71 -24.26
CA LEU A 84 -1.48 7.41 -23.01
C LEU A 84 -2.31 6.51 -22.09
N ALA A 85 -1.80 6.24 -20.90
CA ALA A 85 -2.50 5.53 -19.83
C ALA A 85 -3.25 6.50 -18.91
N LEU A 86 -2.69 7.72 -18.73
CA LEU A 86 -3.29 8.81 -17.97
C LEU A 86 -3.13 10.11 -18.72
N GLU A 87 -4.11 10.99 -18.61
CA GLU A 87 -4.13 12.28 -19.30
C GLU A 87 -4.66 13.39 -18.37
N GLY A 88 -3.82 14.39 -18.09
CA GLY A 88 -4.18 15.65 -17.47
C GLY A 88 -4.76 15.54 -16.04
N VAL A 89 -4.37 14.56 -15.25
CA VAL A 89 -4.88 14.41 -13.89
C VAL A 89 -4.41 15.57 -13.02
N THR A 90 -5.37 16.31 -12.46
CA THR A 90 -5.11 17.44 -11.54
C THR A 90 -6.04 17.37 -10.35
N GLY A 91 -5.48 17.47 -9.13
CA GLY A 91 -6.23 17.45 -7.87
C GLY A 91 -5.32 17.15 -6.69
N ASP A 92 -5.95 17.02 -5.52
CA ASP A 92 -5.26 16.88 -4.26
C ASP A 92 -5.85 15.71 -3.44
N PHE A 93 -5.00 14.88 -2.89
CA PHE A 93 -5.35 13.94 -1.82
C PHE A 93 -5.07 14.61 -0.49
N ALA A 94 -6.11 14.91 0.26
CA ALA A 94 -5.99 15.62 1.53
C ALA A 94 -5.21 14.80 2.57
N PRO A 95 -4.42 15.45 3.45
CA PRO A 95 -3.78 14.76 4.56
C PRO A 95 -4.81 14.06 5.46
N SER A 96 -4.42 12.95 6.07
CA SER A 96 -5.25 12.19 7.03
C SER A 96 -6.62 11.81 6.47
N SER A 97 -6.68 11.52 5.17
CA SER A 97 -7.90 11.16 4.45
C SER A 97 -7.87 9.74 3.89
N MET A 98 -9.05 9.24 3.51
CA MET A 98 -9.21 8.02 2.72
C MET A 98 -9.86 8.38 1.39
N THR A 99 -9.16 8.13 0.29
CA THR A 99 -9.66 8.37 -1.07
C THR A 99 -9.67 7.06 -1.85
N ALA A 100 -10.81 6.69 -2.40
CA ALA A 100 -10.92 5.59 -3.35
C ALA A 100 -10.62 6.09 -4.78
N ILE A 101 -9.91 5.28 -5.57
CA ILE A 101 -9.80 5.45 -7.02
C ILE A 101 -10.65 4.36 -7.65
N VAL A 102 -11.67 4.75 -8.39
CA VAL A 102 -12.57 3.85 -9.09
C VAL A 102 -12.60 4.16 -10.59
N GLY A 103 -13.00 3.19 -11.39
CA GLY A 103 -13.11 3.36 -12.84
C GLY A 103 -13.05 2.01 -13.56
N PRO A 104 -13.35 1.99 -14.87
CA PRO A 104 -13.31 0.75 -15.65
C PRO A 104 -11.90 0.17 -15.75
N ASN A 105 -11.81 -1.09 -16.19
CA ASN A 105 -10.51 -1.71 -16.45
C ASN A 105 -9.79 -0.97 -17.59
N GLY A 106 -8.49 -0.75 -17.44
CA GLY A 106 -7.71 0.05 -18.38
C GLY A 106 -7.85 1.57 -18.23
N ALA A 107 -8.55 2.04 -17.19
CA ALA A 107 -8.71 3.49 -16.89
C ALA A 107 -7.42 4.16 -16.38
N GLY A 108 -6.35 3.43 -16.13
CA GLY A 108 -5.09 4.00 -15.64
C GLY A 108 -4.95 4.02 -14.12
N LYS A 109 -5.83 3.37 -13.36
CA LYS A 109 -5.84 3.40 -11.88
C LYS A 109 -4.51 2.97 -11.26
N SER A 110 -4.01 1.79 -11.61
CA SER A 110 -2.70 1.29 -11.13
C SER A 110 -1.54 2.15 -11.63
N THR A 111 -1.66 2.70 -12.85
CA THR A 111 -0.67 3.64 -13.39
C THR A 111 -0.61 4.92 -12.56
N LEU A 112 -1.78 5.44 -12.12
CA LEU A 112 -1.82 6.59 -11.22
C LEU A 112 -1.15 6.29 -9.89
N LEU A 113 -1.47 5.15 -9.25
CA LEU A 113 -0.80 4.75 -8.00
C LEU A 113 0.72 4.61 -8.18
N LYS A 114 1.17 4.00 -9.28
CA LYS A 114 2.60 3.86 -9.58
C LYS A 114 3.28 5.21 -9.82
N ALA A 115 2.59 6.16 -10.45
CA ALA A 115 3.10 7.53 -10.61
C ALA A 115 3.16 8.28 -9.27
N LEU A 116 2.13 8.16 -8.42
CA LEU A 116 2.11 8.72 -7.06
C LEU A 116 3.23 8.13 -6.19
N ALA A 117 3.53 6.85 -6.36
CA ALA A 117 4.62 6.16 -5.67
C ALA A 117 6.02 6.52 -6.23
N GLY A 118 6.11 7.28 -7.32
CA GLY A 118 7.37 7.59 -7.99
C GLY A 118 7.98 6.41 -8.79
N ILE A 119 7.24 5.30 -8.94
CA ILE A 119 7.68 4.10 -9.66
C ILE A 119 7.70 4.34 -11.18
N VAL A 120 6.71 5.10 -11.67
CA VAL A 120 6.59 5.47 -13.08
C VAL A 120 6.77 6.97 -13.21
N LYS A 121 7.67 7.38 -14.10
CA LYS A 121 7.87 8.81 -14.39
C LYS A 121 6.72 9.34 -15.25
N PRO A 122 6.13 10.49 -14.89
CA PRO A 122 5.18 11.20 -15.76
C PRO A 122 5.82 11.57 -17.10
N THR A 123 5.01 11.54 -18.17
CA THR A 123 5.38 12.14 -19.48
C THR A 123 5.12 13.63 -19.48
N ALA A 124 4.18 14.11 -18.66
CA ALA A 124 3.91 15.52 -18.43
C ALA A 124 3.32 15.72 -17.02
N GLY A 125 3.44 16.94 -16.50
CA GLY A 125 2.95 17.28 -15.16
C GLY A 125 3.86 16.77 -14.04
N GLU A 126 3.37 16.88 -12.81
CA GLU A 126 4.15 16.55 -11.62
C GLU A 126 3.30 16.02 -10.48
N VAL A 127 3.94 15.29 -9.59
CA VAL A 127 3.42 14.86 -8.29
C VAL A 127 4.27 15.49 -7.20
N SER A 128 3.64 16.23 -6.29
CA SER A 128 4.27 16.79 -5.11
C SER A 128 3.77 16.07 -3.86
N CYS A 129 4.68 15.49 -3.10
CA CYS A 129 4.38 14.73 -1.90
C CYS A 129 5.56 14.79 -0.93
N ALA A 130 5.38 15.43 0.24
CA ALA A 130 6.42 15.49 1.26
C ALA A 130 6.78 14.10 1.81
N ALA A 131 5.81 13.20 1.91
CA ALA A 131 6.04 11.83 2.35
C ALA A 131 6.93 11.06 1.38
N LEU A 132 6.82 11.29 0.06
CA LEU A 132 7.68 10.68 -0.94
C LEU A 132 9.13 11.17 -0.80
N ALA A 133 9.31 12.49 -0.67
CA ALA A 133 10.64 13.09 -0.46
C ALA A 133 11.31 12.61 0.84
N ARG A 134 10.51 12.30 1.87
CA ARG A 134 10.98 11.76 3.16
C ARG A 134 11.03 10.23 3.18
N HIS A 135 10.77 9.56 2.06
CA HIS A 135 10.64 8.10 1.97
C HIS A 135 9.61 7.50 2.95
N ARG A 136 8.54 8.23 3.26
CA ARG A 136 7.47 7.80 4.17
C ARG A 136 6.17 7.46 3.44
N LEU A 137 6.30 6.99 2.21
CA LEU A 137 5.23 6.47 1.39
C LEU A 137 5.34 4.94 1.29
N ALA A 138 4.24 4.25 1.54
CA ALA A 138 4.13 2.80 1.35
C ALA A 138 3.25 2.51 0.14
N TYR A 139 3.65 1.54 -0.67
CA TYR A 139 2.87 1.05 -1.81
C TYR A 139 2.66 -0.46 -1.71
N LEU A 140 1.41 -0.86 -1.80
CA LEU A 140 1.00 -2.25 -1.93
C LEU A 140 0.51 -2.48 -3.38
N PRO A 141 1.29 -3.20 -4.20
CA PRO A 141 0.88 -3.54 -5.55
C PRO A 141 -0.23 -4.58 -5.56
N GLN A 142 -0.89 -4.74 -6.70
CA GLN A 142 -1.87 -5.79 -6.91
C GLN A 142 -1.25 -7.18 -6.63
N GLN A 143 -2.03 -8.07 -6.01
CA GLN A 143 -1.55 -9.38 -5.57
C GLN A 143 -0.97 -10.24 -6.71
N SER A 144 -1.49 -10.08 -7.94
CA SER A 144 -1.00 -10.74 -9.14
C SER A 144 0.43 -10.34 -9.54
N GLU A 145 0.93 -9.20 -9.06
CA GLU A 145 2.30 -8.74 -9.29
C GLU A 145 3.30 -9.30 -8.27
N LEU A 146 2.82 -10.03 -7.24
CA LEU A 146 3.66 -10.55 -6.16
C LEU A 146 3.95 -12.04 -6.36
N ASP A 147 5.23 -12.40 -6.32
CA ASP A 147 5.66 -13.81 -6.37
C ASP A 147 5.50 -14.48 -5.00
N ARG A 148 4.44 -15.27 -4.86
CA ARG A 148 4.18 -16.06 -3.65
C ARG A 148 5.08 -17.30 -3.54
N GLY A 149 5.73 -17.70 -4.62
CA GLY A 149 6.67 -18.83 -4.64
C GLY A 149 8.03 -18.50 -4.02
N PHE A 150 8.26 -17.23 -3.68
CA PHE A 150 9.51 -16.81 -3.07
C PHE A 150 9.67 -17.42 -1.65
N PRO A 151 10.81 -18.08 -1.33
CA PRO A 151 10.97 -18.90 -0.13
C PRO A 151 11.26 -18.05 1.12
N ILE A 152 10.30 -17.24 1.55
CA ILE A 152 10.34 -16.47 2.80
C ILE A 152 9.16 -16.82 3.69
N THR A 153 9.37 -16.67 5.00
CA THR A 153 8.32 -16.83 6.01
C THR A 153 7.49 -15.56 6.16
N VAL A 154 6.35 -15.67 6.86
CA VAL A 154 5.54 -14.51 7.26
C VAL A 154 6.38 -13.49 8.02
N ALA A 155 7.16 -13.94 9.02
CA ALA A 155 8.04 -13.06 9.78
C ALA A 155 9.05 -12.32 8.90
N GLU A 156 9.68 -13.02 7.95
CA GLU A 156 10.62 -12.42 7.01
C GLU A 156 9.93 -11.41 6.08
N LEU A 157 8.73 -11.73 5.56
CA LEU A 157 7.94 -10.80 4.74
C LEU A 157 7.60 -9.53 5.52
N VAL A 158 7.12 -9.67 6.75
CA VAL A 158 6.73 -8.54 7.61
C VAL A 158 7.95 -7.70 7.96
N ALA A 159 9.09 -8.33 8.30
CA ALA A 159 10.34 -7.62 8.58
C ALA A 159 10.83 -6.74 7.43
N LEU A 160 10.48 -7.07 6.17
CA LEU A 160 10.77 -6.21 5.02
C LEU A 160 10.13 -4.81 5.12
N GLY A 161 9.07 -4.66 5.91
CA GLY A 161 8.49 -3.35 6.19
C GLY A 161 9.47 -2.39 6.85
N ASP A 162 10.40 -2.88 7.64
CA ASP A 162 11.43 -2.08 8.32
C ASP A 162 12.77 -1.99 7.53
N TRP A 163 12.78 -2.46 6.27
CA TRP A 163 13.98 -2.54 5.44
C TRP A 163 14.77 -1.23 5.35
N ARG A 164 14.11 -0.10 5.35
CA ARG A 164 14.75 1.23 5.32
C ARG A 164 15.72 1.42 6.49
N ASN A 165 15.39 0.88 7.67
CA ASN A 165 16.17 1.10 8.88
C ASN A 165 17.40 0.20 8.93
N PHE A 166 17.36 -0.99 8.33
CA PHE A 166 18.52 -1.88 8.36
C PHE A 166 19.14 -2.17 6.98
N GLY A 167 18.39 -2.18 5.89
CA GLY A 167 18.88 -2.34 4.51
C GLY A 167 19.83 -3.52 4.32
N SER A 168 20.68 -3.41 3.31
CA SER A 168 21.72 -4.43 3.02
C SER A 168 22.95 -4.36 3.93
N VAL A 169 23.17 -3.25 4.63
CA VAL A 169 24.44 -2.96 5.32
C VAL A 169 24.28 -2.82 6.83
N ARG A 170 23.20 -2.21 7.32
CA ARG A 170 23.00 -1.92 8.74
C ARG A 170 22.47 -3.15 9.52
N LYS A 171 22.77 -3.22 10.79
CA LYS A 171 22.14 -4.20 11.68
C LYS A 171 20.69 -3.80 11.95
N PRO A 172 19.72 -4.74 11.94
CA PRO A 172 18.36 -4.46 12.38
C PRO A 172 18.32 -3.92 13.80
N SER A 173 17.29 -3.13 14.09
CA SER A 173 17.02 -2.71 15.47
C SER A 173 16.86 -3.93 16.38
N PRO A 174 17.37 -3.90 17.63
CA PRO A 174 17.10 -4.95 18.62
C PRO A 174 15.60 -5.19 18.84
N HIS A 175 14.76 -4.21 18.55
CA HIS A 175 13.30 -4.27 18.70
C HIS A 175 12.57 -4.78 17.45
N LEU A 176 13.28 -5.11 16.35
CA LEU A 176 12.61 -5.54 15.11
C LEU A 176 11.77 -6.80 15.33
N ALA A 177 12.29 -7.79 16.07
CA ALA A 177 11.54 -9.02 16.35
C ALA A 177 10.23 -8.73 17.08
N THR A 178 10.25 -7.90 18.11
CA THR A 178 9.06 -7.48 18.86
C THR A 178 8.06 -6.79 17.95
N ARG A 179 8.50 -5.82 17.15
CA ARG A 179 7.64 -5.10 16.19
C ARG A 179 7.02 -6.03 15.14
N VAL A 180 7.77 -7.03 14.65
CA VAL A 180 7.24 -8.05 13.72
C VAL A 180 6.14 -8.86 14.40
N HIS A 181 6.37 -9.34 15.62
CA HIS A 181 5.36 -10.07 16.37
C HIS A 181 4.10 -9.25 16.63
N GLU A 182 4.24 -7.99 17.04
CA GLU A 182 3.12 -7.07 17.24
C GLU A 182 2.32 -6.85 15.95
N ALA A 183 2.99 -6.64 14.83
CA ALA A 183 2.33 -6.45 13.55
C ALA A 183 1.60 -7.72 13.07
N VAL A 184 2.21 -8.90 13.25
CA VAL A 184 1.61 -10.19 12.92
C VAL A 184 0.40 -10.48 13.81
N ALA A 185 0.47 -10.15 15.11
CA ALA A 185 -0.64 -10.27 16.05
C ALA A 185 -1.80 -9.33 15.69
N THR A 186 -1.50 -8.09 15.26
CA THR A 186 -2.51 -7.13 14.83
C THR A 186 -3.41 -7.66 13.71
N VAL A 187 -2.86 -8.52 12.84
CA VAL A 187 -3.61 -9.11 11.72
C VAL A 187 -4.03 -10.56 11.95
N GLY A 188 -3.85 -11.10 13.17
CA GLY A 188 -4.28 -12.45 13.56
C GLY A 188 -3.52 -13.58 12.86
N LEU A 189 -2.22 -13.43 12.67
CA LEU A 189 -1.36 -14.42 11.99
C LEU A 189 -0.29 -15.04 12.89
N GLU A 190 -0.40 -14.96 14.21
CA GLU A 190 0.62 -15.45 15.14
C GLU A 190 0.93 -16.94 14.94
N ALA A 191 -0.10 -17.76 14.70
CA ALA A 191 0.06 -19.19 14.45
C ALA A 191 0.78 -19.52 13.13
N PHE A 192 0.97 -18.53 12.25
CA PHE A 192 1.56 -18.68 10.92
C PHE A 192 2.91 -17.96 10.77
N ILE A 193 3.44 -17.37 11.83
CA ILE A 193 4.60 -16.47 11.76
C ILE A 193 5.83 -17.12 11.10
N ASP A 194 6.08 -18.40 11.34
CA ASP A 194 7.19 -19.17 10.76
C ASP A 194 6.83 -19.90 9.47
N ARG A 195 5.56 -19.79 9.00
CA ARG A 195 5.10 -20.48 7.80
C ARG A 195 5.59 -19.76 6.55
N GLN A 196 5.88 -20.52 5.48
CA GLN A 196 6.22 -19.97 4.18
C GLN A 196 5.01 -19.23 3.58
N ILE A 197 5.26 -18.09 2.90
CA ILE A 197 4.18 -17.31 2.27
C ILE A 197 3.45 -18.10 1.19
N ALA A 198 4.11 -19.06 0.53
CA ALA A 198 3.53 -19.94 -0.47
C ALA A 198 2.40 -20.83 0.10
N GLU A 199 2.45 -21.15 1.40
CA GLU A 199 1.51 -22.04 2.07
C GLU A 199 0.27 -21.31 2.63
N LEU A 200 0.24 -19.98 2.54
CA LEU A 200 -0.86 -19.17 3.07
C LEU A 200 -2.07 -19.20 2.13
N SER A 201 -3.27 -19.12 2.69
CA SER A 201 -4.46 -18.78 1.90
C SER A 201 -4.32 -17.37 1.32
N VAL A 202 -5.18 -17.00 0.37
CA VAL A 202 -5.19 -15.66 -0.23
C VAL A 202 -5.41 -14.59 0.85
N GLY A 203 -6.39 -14.78 1.74
CA GLY A 203 -6.68 -13.86 2.83
C GLY A 203 -5.55 -13.77 3.86
N GLN A 204 -4.93 -14.91 4.24
CA GLN A 204 -3.77 -14.92 5.13
C GLN A 204 -2.58 -14.17 4.52
N PHE A 205 -2.31 -14.38 3.23
CA PHE A 205 -1.25 -13.65 2.54
C PHE A 205 -1.53 -12.15 2.52
N GLN A 206 -2.79 -11.75 2.27
CA GLN A 206 -3.19 -10.35 2.29
C GLN A 206 -2.98 -9.73 3.68
N ARG A 207 -3.38 -10.43 4.75
CA ARG A 207 -3.12 -10.00 6.14
C ARG A 207 -1.61 -9.83 6.40
N ALA A 208 -0.76 -10.74 5.90
CA ALA A 208 0.68 -10.62 6.04
C ALA A 208 1.26 -9.39 5.32
N LEU A 209 0.71 -9.03 4.16
CA LEU A 209 1.07 -7.81 3.44
C LEU A 209 0.65 -6.55 4.22
N PHE A 210 -0.51 -6.56 4.88
CA PHE A 210 -0.92 -5.46 5.76
C PHE A 210 -0.04 -5.36 7.01
N ALA A 211 0.36 -6.49 7.61
CA ALA A 211 1.35 -6.49 8.71
C ALA A 211 2.69 -5.86 8.27
N ARG A 212 3.14 -6.15 7.05
CA ARG A 212 4.32 -5.49 6.46
C ARG A 212 4.14 -3.97 6.36
N LEU A 213 2.96 -3.50 5.92
CA LEU A 213 2.65 -2.06 5.84
C LEU A 213 2.69 -1.39 7.23
N LEU A 214 2.23 -2.07 8.30
CA LEU A 214 2.33 -1.57 9.67
C LEU A 214 3.78 -1.25 10.08
N LEU A 215 4.72 -2.11 9.69
CA LEU A 215 6.14 -1.89 10.00
C LEU A 215 6.76 -0.74 9.20
N GLN A 216 6.22 -0.40 8.03
CA GLN A 216 6.73 0.71 7.21
C GLN A 216 6.52 2.07 7.85
N ASP A 217 5.54 2.21 8.77
CA ASP A 217 5.21 3.45 9.49
C ASP A 217 5.15 4.67 8.54
N ALA A 218 4.43 4.49 7.43
CA ALA A 218 4.32 5.47 6.36
C ALA A 218 3.30 6.56 6.69
N ASP A 219 3.49 7.78 6.17
CA ASP A 219 2.50 8.86 6.24
C ASP A 219 1.44 8.72 5.15
N VAL A 220 1.82 8.15 4.01
CA VAL A 220 0.96 7.90 2.86
C VAL A 220 1.00 6.44 2.49
N ILE A 221 -0.17 5.84 2.33
CA ILE A 221 -0.34 4.43 1.99
C ILE A 221 -1.15 4.33 0.70
N LEU A 222 -0.54 3.75 -0.33
CA LEU A 222 -1.14 3.52 -1.64
C LEU A 222 -1.44 2.03 -1.78
N LEU A 223 -2.69 1.68 -2.10
CA LEU A 223 -3.16 0.30 -2.14
C LEU A 223 -3.78 -0.01 -3.50
N ASP A 224 -3.22 -0.98 -4.23
CA ASP A 224 -3.76 -1.41 -5.53
C ASP A 224 -4.57 -2.69 -5.37
N GLU A 225 -5.89 -2.58 -5.43
CA GLU A 225 -6.87 -3.67 -5.28
C GLU A 225 -6.63 -4.53 -4.01
N PRO A 226 -6.53 -3.92 -2.81
CA PRO A 226 -6.10 -4.61 -1.60
C PRO A 226 -7.06 -5.70 -1.10
N PHE A 227 -8.27 -5.77 -1.63
CA PHE A 227 -9.31 -6.72 -1.22
C PHE A 227 -9.68 -7.73 -2.32
N ALA A 228 -8.91 -7.77 -3.43
CA ALA A 228 -9.17 -8.73 -4.50
C ALA A 228 -9.02 -10.17 -4.02
N ALA A 229 -10.02 -11.00 -4.30
CA ALA A 229 -10.06 -12.42 -3.93
C ALA A 229 -9.93 -12.70 -2.41
N VAL A 230 -10.27 -11.73 -1.57
CA VAL A 230 -10.32 -11.84 -0.11
C VAL A 230 -11.78 -12.01 0.32
N ASP A 231 -12.03 -12.87 1.30
CA ASP A 231 -13.38 -13.09 1.85
C ASP A 231 -13.91 -11.83 2.58
N GLU A 232 -15.22 -11.76 2.76
CA GLU A 232 -15.90 -10.59 3.31
C GLU A 232 -15.44 -10.26 4.73
N SER A 233 -15.33 -11.28 5.60
CA SER A 233 -14.90 -11.10 6.99
C SER A 233 -13.50 -10.51 7.08
N THR A 234 -12.56 -11.06 6.30
CA THR A 234 -11.17 -10.54 6.25
C THR A 234 -11.14 -9.12 5.67
N THR A 235 -11.98 -8.83 4.68
CA THR A 235 -12.07 -7.48 4.10
C THR A 235 -12.53 -6.46 5.13
N ASP A 236 -13.54 -6.77 5.93
CA ASP A 236 -14.08 -5.86 6.96
C ASP A 236 -13.03 -5.58 8.07
N GLU A 237 -12.27 -6.60 8.46
CA GLU A 237 -11.16 -6.42 9.39
C GLU A 237 -10.07 -5.50 8.83
N LEU A 238 -9.69 -5.68 7.56
CA LEU A 238 -8.69 -4.83 6.90
C LEU A 238 -9.20 -3.41 6.69
N LEU A 239 -10.49 -3.20 6.39
CA LEU A 239 -11.09 -1.88 6.31
C LEU A 239 -11.09 -1.17 7.67
N THR A 240 -11.36 -1.91 8.76
CA THR A 240 -11.25 -1.38 10.12
C THR A 240 -9.81 -0.92 10.42
N LEU A 241 -8.81 -1.70 9.99
CA LEU A 241 -7.40 -1.33 10.13
C LEU A 241 -7.07 -0.04 9.36
N LEU A 242 -7.58 0.12 8.12
CA LEU A 242 -7.39 1.35 7.33
C LEU A 242 -8.03 2.57 8.00
N GLN A 243 -9.21 2.41 8.60
CA GLN A 243 -9.86 3.49 9.36
C GLN A 243 -8.99 3.92 10.55
N GLY A 244 -8.44 2.96 11.30
CA GLY A 244 -7.52 3.25 12.39
C GLY A 244 -6.24 3.97 11.91
N TRP A 245 -5.71 3.63 10.74
CA TRP A 245 -4.57 4.35 10.16
C TRP A 245 -4.92 5.79 9.83
N ARG A 246 -6.09 6.04 9.20
CA ARG A 246 -6.57 7.40 8.94
C ARG A 246 -6.70 8.21 10.24
N GLU A 247 -7.30 7.62 11.28
CA GLU A 247 -7.46 8.26 12.59
C GLU A 247 -6.11 8.59 13.25
N ASN A 248 -5.09 7.79 12.97
CA ASN A 248 -3.70 8.04 13.35
C ASN A 248 -2.98 9.06 12.46
N GLY A 249 -3.69 9.75 11.55
CA GLY A 249 -3.15 10.81 10.71
C GLY A 249 -2.53 10.36 9.40
N GLN A 250 -2.68 9.10 9.00
CA GLN A 250 -2.16 8.60 7.73
C GLN A 250 -3.13 8.91 6.58
N THR A 251 -2.58 9.17 5.39
CA THR A 251 -3.34 9.38 4.16
C THR A 251 -3.39 8.07 3.37
N ILE A 252 -4.59 7.65 2.99
CA ILE A 252 -4.82 6.38 2.31
C ILE A 252 -5.43 6.63 0.94
N VAL A 253 -4.83 6.06 -0.09
CA VAL A 253 -5.35 6.07 -1.45
C VAL A 253 -5.46 4.62 -1.92
N ALA A 254 -6.67 4.17 -2.23
CA ALA A 254 -6.92 2.77 -2.58
C ALA A 254 -7.66 2.64 -3.93
N VAL A 255 -7.17 1.80 -4.82
CA VAL A 255 -7.91 1.36 -6.00
C VAL A 255 -8.90 0.28 -5.59
N LEU A 256 -10.18 0.51 -5.88
CA LEU A 256 -11.27 -0.39 -5.52
C LEU A 256 -12.22 -0.61 -6.69
N HIS A 257 -12.89 -1.78 -6.71
CA HIS A 257 -13.91 -2.13 -7.71
C HIS A 257 -15.31 -2.19 -7.13
N ASP A 258 -15.45 -2.46 -5.83
CA ASP A 258 -16.72 -2.55 -5.12
C ASP A 258 -17.21 -1.15 -4.73
N LEU A 259 -18.20 -0.64 -5.48
CA LEU A 259 -18.76 0.68 -5.26
C LEU A 259 -19.56 0.79 -3.96
N ASP A 260 -20.11 -0.30 -3.45
CA ASP A 260 -20.91 -0.28 -2.22
C ASP A 260 -19.97 -0.13 -1.01
N ARG A 261 -18.84 -0.83 -1.02
CA ARG A 261 -17.77 -0.62 -0.02
C ARG A 261 -17.15 0.77 -0.11
N VAL A 262 -16.97 1.29 -1.33
CA VAL A 262 -16.49 2.67 -1.53
C VAL A 262 -17.45 3.67 -0.89
N ARG A 263 -18.76 3.54 -1.11
CA ARG A 263 -19.79 4.42 -0.50
C ARG A 263 -19.78 4.36 1.02
N LEU A 264 -19.53 3.17 1.58
CA LEU A 264 -19.62 2.95 3.02
C LEU A 264 -18.38 3.46 3.77
N HIS A 265 -17.18 3.28 3.19
CA HIS A 265 -15.93 3.43 3.92
C HIS A 265 -15.04 4.59 3.45
N PHE A 266 -15.24 5.10 2.22
CA PHE A 266 -14.36 6.13 1.65
C PHE A 266 -15.11 7.44 1.46
N PRO A 267 -14.76 8.50 2.24
CA PRO A 267 -15.44 9.79 2.14
C PRO A 267 -15.14 10.52 0.83
N SER A 268 -14.00 10.25 0.20
CA SER A 268 -13.58 10.88 -1.04
C SER A 268 -13.34 9.81 -2.12
N THR A 269 -13.69 10.15 -3.37
CA THR A 269 -13.49 9.26 -4.52
C THR A 269 -13.01 10.03 -5.74
N LEU A 270 -12.00 9.49 -6.41
CA LEU A 270 -11.61 9.84 -7.77
C LEU A 270 -12.20 8.81 -8.75
N LEU A 271 -13.14 9.22 -9.57
CA LEU A 271 -13.62 8.44 -10.71
C LEU A 271 -12.74 8.74 -11.92
N LEU A 272 -11.99 7.73 -12.34
CA LEU A 272 -10.97 7.82 -13.39
C LEU A 272 -11.38 7.02 -14.63
N ALA A 273 -11.21 7.63 -15.81
CA ALA A 273 -11.32 6.97 -17.11
C ALA A 273 -10.27 7.58 -18.06
N ARG A 274 -8.98 7.27 -17.82
CA ARG A 274 -7.76 7.93 -18.32
C ARG A 274 -7.61 9.37 -17.84
N SER A 275 -8.67 10.16 -17.89
CA SER A 275 -8.78 11.48 -17.30
C SER A 275 -9.75 11.44 -16.12
N PRO A 276 -9.66 12.38 -15.16
CA PRO A 276 -10.62 12.49 -14.07
C PRO A 276 -12.02 12.82 -14.62
N ILE A 277 -13.02 12.02 -14.28
CA ILE A 277 -14.43 12.28 -14.57
C ILE A 277 -15.04 13.11 -13.44
N ALA A 278 -14.74 12.74 -12.19
CA ALA A 278 -15.13 13.45 -11.00
C ALA A 278 -14.12 13.15 -9.87
N TRP A 279 -13.92 14.10 -8.98
CA TRP A 279 -13.04 13.96 -7.82
C TRP A 279 -13.58 14.76 -6.64
N GLY A 280 -13.82 14.14 -5.51
CA GLY A 280 -14.33 14.77 -4.30
C GLY A 280 -15.21 13.85 -3.48
N ASP A 281 -16.28 14.39 -2.89
CA ASP A 281 -17.23 13.60 -2.11
C ASP A 281 -17.69 12.35 -2.87
N THR A 282 -17.68 11.23 -2.19
CA THR A 282 -17.95 9.93 -2.80
C THR A 282 -19.35 9.87 -3.41
N SER A 283 -20.37 10.39 -2.71
CA SER A 283 -21.76 10.33 -3.18
C SER A 283 -21.96 11.09 -4.49
N LEU A 284 -21.25 12.20 -4.66
CA LEU A 284 -21.28 13.04 -5.87
C LEU A 284 -20.41 12.44 -6.98
N SER A 285 -19.22 11.96 -6.63
CA SER A 285 -18.25 11.46 -7.60
C SER A 285 -18.72 10.19 -8.31
N ILE A 286 -19.39 9.27 -7.60
CA ILE A 286 -19.92 8.02 -8.18
C ILE A 286 -21.44 8.07 -8.42
N SER A 287 -21.96 9.24 -8.77
CA SER A 287 -23.34 9.39 -9.24
C SER A 287 -23.58 8.57 -10.51
N ALA A 288 -24.85 8.22 -10.77
CA ALA A 288 -25.23 7.43 -11.95
C ALA A 288 -24.73 8.09 -13.26
N ASP A 289 -24.84 9.42 -13.36
CA ASP A 289 -24.42 10.19 -14.54
C ASP A 289 -22.90 10.12 -14.75
N ASN A 290 -22.11 10.28 -13.69
CA ASN A 290 -20.66 10.19 -13.76
C ASN A 290 -20.21 8.76 -14.11
N LEU A 291 -20.83 7.74 -13.52
CA LEU A 291 -20.56 6.35 -13.86
C LEU A 291 -20.91 6.03 -15.33
N ALA A 292 -22.01 6.58 -15.85
CA ALA A 292 -22.37 6.44 -17.27
C ALA A 292 -21.30 7.11 -18.17
N ARG A 293 -20.85 8.33 -17.85
CA ARG A 293 -19.77 9.02 -18.56
C ARG A 293 -18.48 8.22 -18.57
N ALA A 294 -18.09 7.64 -17.44
CA ALA A 294 -16.87 6.83 -17.35
C ALA A 294 -16.88 5.58 -18.23
N ARG A 295 -18.08 5.04 -18.58
CA ARG A 295 -18.23 3.86 -19.45
C ARG A 295 -18.10 4.18 -20.95
N VAL A 296 -18.38 5.41 -21.34
CA VAL A 296 -18.50 5.82 -22.77
C VAL A 296 -17.20 6.45 -23.30
N MET A 297 -16.16 6.59 -22.46
CA MET A 297 -14.91 7.25 -22.88
C MET A 297 -14.21 6.51 -24.02
N PRO A 298 -13.80 7.21 -25.11
CA PRO A 298 -13.13 6.62 -26.26
C PRO A 298 -11.82 5.90 -25.89
N GLY A 299 -11.62 4.72 -26.44
CA GLY A 299 -10.37 3.97 -26.30
C GLY A 299 -10.27 3.08 -25.07
N LEU A 300 -11.33 2.92 -24.30
CA LEU A 300 -11.47 1.78 -23.38
C LEU A 300 -12.01 0.57 -24.17
N PRO A 301 -11.59 -0.69 -23.85
CA PRO A 301 -12.18 -1.85 -24.47
C PRO A 301 -13.69 -1.84 -24.28
N GLU A 302 -14.46 -2.12 -25.35
CA GLU A 302 -15.90 -2.27 -25.25
C GLU A 302 -16.25 -3.33 -24.19
N GLY A 303 -17.02 -2.96 -23.18
CA GLY A 303 -17.44 -3.88 -22.11
C GLY A 303 -16.67 -3.79 -20.80
N GLY A 304 -15.93 -2.73 -20.54
CA GLY A 304 -15.30 -2.45 -19.22
C GLY A 304 -16.33 -2.51 -18.10
N ARG A 305 -16.48 -3.68 -17.44
CA ARG A 305 -17.36 -3.88 -16.30
C ARG A 305 -16.65 -3.33 -15.05
N PHE A 306 -17.33 -2.48 -14.28
CA PHE A 306 -17.06 -2.40 -12.86
C PHE A 306 -17.29 -3.83 -12.35
N GLY A 307 -16.29 -4.43 -11.71
CA GLY A 307 -16.37 -5.83 -11.27
C GLY A 307 -17.71 -6.08 -10.55
N ARG A 308 -18.48 -7.05 -11.04
CA ARG A 308 -19.54 -7.61 -10.22
C ARG A 308 -18.85 -8.49 -9.19
N ALA A 309 -19.10 -8.23 -7.91
CA ALA A 309 -18.93 -9.22 -6.88
C ALA A 309 -19.74 -10.46 -7.32
N ALA A 310 -19.06 -11.58 -7.43
CA ALA A 310 -19.67 -12.90 -7.45
C ALA A 310 -19.64 -13.45 -6.04
#